data_10e421d2f4ede81539f677d3979907a4
#
_entry.id   10e421d2f4ede81539f677d3979907a4
#
_cell.length_a   1.000
_cell.length_b   1.000
_cell.length_c   1.000
_cell.angle_alpha   90.00
_cell.angle_beta   90.00
_cell.angle_gamma   90.00
#
_symmetry.space_group_name_H-M   'P 1'
#
loop_
_entity.id
_entity.type
_entity.pdbx_description
1 polymer ?
#
loop_
_entity_poly.entity_id
_entity_poly.type
_entity_poly.pdbx_seq_one_letter_code
_entity_poly.pdbx_strand_id
1 'polypeptide(L)'
;MLRKVMIGALASLAMTLSTGALSQAQFGTAAEAKAMLEKADAAVKADKEKALAMFNKGEGGFKDRDLQPFCFNVSDGKLVVATVPSLLGTDVRALTDKAGKVFGQEVYQGAIEGKVTEVSYMFPRPGIDPTPFEKVSF
;
A
#
# COMPACT_ATOMS: atom_id res chain seq x y z
N MET A 1 -15.10 -36.98 -69.32
CA MET A 1 -15.34 -35.73 -68.62
C MET A 1 -14.93 -35.89 -67.17
N LEU A 2 -13.75 -35.39 -66.81
CA LEU A 2 -13.27 -35.44 -65.48
C LEU A 2 -13.70 -34.16 -64.74
N ARG A 3 -14.58 -34.29 -63.72
CA ARG A 3 -14.89 -33.21 -62.76
C ARG A 3 -13.86 -33.24 -61.64
N LYS A 4 -12.97 -32.27 -61.67
CA LYS A 4 -12.08 -32.04 -60.56
C LYS A 4 -12.87 -31.35 -59.44
N VAL A 5 -13.05 -32.04 -58.29
CA VAL A 5 -13.54 -31.45 -57.03
C VAL A 5 -12.33 -30.95 -56.33
N MET A 6 -12.18 -29.63 -56.19
CA MET A 6 -11.20 -29.03 -55.31
C MET A 6 -11.79 -28.96 -53.89
N ILE A 7 -11.23 -29.73 -53.00
CA ILE A 7 -11.52 -29.63 -51.57
C ILE A 7 -10.62 -28.52 -51.03
N GLY A 8 -11.22 -27.38 -50.73
CA GLY A 8 -10.54 -26.30 -50.02
C GLY A 8 -10.39 -26.64 -48.54
N ALA A 9 -9.17 -26.77 -48.06
CA ALA A 9 -8.88 -26.91 -46.67
C ALA A 9 -9.03 -25.52 -45.99
N LEU A 10 -10.05 -25.34 -45.15
CA LEU A 10 -10.20 -24.22 -44.25
C LEU A 10 -9.27 -24.47 -43.09
N ALA A 11 -8.12 -23.79 -43.07
CA ALA A 11 -7.26 -23.70 -41.91
C ALA A 11 -7.90 -22.73 -40.89
N SER A 12 -8.56 -23.28 -39.90
CA SER A 12 -9.04 -22.52 -38.76
C SER A 12 -7.85 -22.11 -37.89
N LEU A 13 -7.42 -20.86 -38.01
CA LEU A 13 -6.42 -20.26 -37.14
C LEU A 13 -7.10 -19.98 -35.81
N ALA A 14 -6.96 -20.90 -34.86
CA ALA A 14 -7.37 -20.69 -33.51
C ALA A 14 -6.39 -19.66 -32.86
N MET A 15 -6.81 -18.41 -32.81
CA MET A 15 -6.15 -17.41 -31.97
C MET A 15 -6.41 -17.79 -30.51
N THR A 16 -5.46 -18.45 -29.88
CA THR A 16 -5.40 -18.56 -28.43
C THR A 16 -5.09 -17.16 -27.88
N LEU A 17 -6.12 -16.47 -27.44
CA LEU A 17 -5.97 -15.30 -26.56
C LEU A 17 -5.36 -15.82 -25.26
N SER A 18 -4.04 -15.73 -25.16
CA SER A 18 -3.35 -15.85 -23.88
C SER A 18 -3.83 -14.68 -23.02
N THR A 19 -4.86 -14.88 -22.23
CA THR A 19 -5.14 -14.02 -21.09
C THR A 19 -3.98 -14.20 -20.14
N GLY A 20 -2.94 -13.39 -20.31
CA GLY A 20 -1.89 -13.26 -19.32
C GLY A 20 -2.59 -12.82 -18.04
N ALA A 21 -2.76 -13.73 -17.09
CA ALA A 21 -3.12 -13.36 -15.75
C ALA A 21 -2.00 -12.43 -15.27
N LEU A 22 -2.29 -11.14 -15.18
CA LEU A 22 -1.41 -10.18 -14.55
C LEU A 22 -1.35 -10.62 -13.08
N SER A 23 -0.32 -11.36 -12.71
CA SER A 23 -0.07 -11.72 -11.33
C SER A 23 0.18 -10.40 -10.61
N GLN A 24 -0.72 -10.06 -9.68
CA GLN A 24 -0.55 -8.89 -8.83
C GLN A 24 0.78 -9.03 -8.07
N ALA A 25 1.61 -7.99 -8.06
CA ALA A 25 2.86 -7.98 -7.31
C ALA A 25 2.60 -8.29 -5.84
N GLN A 26 3.49 -9.05 -5.21
CA GLN A 26 3.35 -9.47 -3.80
C GLN A 26 3.35 -8.26 -2.85
N PHE A 27 4.01 -7.17 -3.22
CA PHE A 27 4.15 -5.96 -2.42
C PHE A 27 3.66 -4.75 -3.19
N GLY A 28 3.22 -3.73 -2.45
CA GLY A 28 2.83 -2.45 -3.03
C GLY A 28 4.02 -1.67 -3.59
N THR A 29 3.76 -0.87 -4.60
CA THR A 29 4.72 0.05 -5.19
C THR A 29 4.63 1.43 -4.53
N ALA A 30 5.66 2.26 -4.72
CA ALA A 30 5.64 3.66 -4.26
C ALA A 30 4.47 4.47 -4.86
N ALA A 31 4.13 4.22 -6.14
CA ALA A 31 3.00 4.88 -6.79
C ALA A 31 1.66 4.48 -6.15
N GLU A 32 1.47 3.20 -5.84
CA GLU A 32 0.27 2.69 -5.14
C GLU A 32 0.18 3.23 -3.71
N ALA A 33 1.30 3.34 -3.00
CA ALA A 33 1.35 3.92 -1.66
C ALA A 33 0.93 5.40 -1.67
N LYS A 34 1.43 6.19 -2.62
CA LYS A 34 1.04 7.60 -2.81
C LYS A 34 -0.44 7.74 -3.16
N ALA A 35 -0.96 6.91 -4.05
CA ALA A 35 -2.38 6.89 -4.40
C ALA A 35 -3.25 6.55 -3.19
N MET A 36 -2.82 5.61 -2.34
CA MET A 36 -3.52 5.29 -1.09
C MET A 36 -3.48 6.47 -0.12
N LEU A 37 -2.35 7.18 -0.01
CA LEU A 37 -2.22 8.38 0.83
C LEU A 37 -3.19 9.48 0.40
N GLU A 38 -3.28 9.79 -0.90
CA GLU A 38 -4.22 10.77 -1.44
C GLU A 38 -5.68 10.40 -1.14
N LYS A 39 -6.01 9.11 -1.31
CA LYS A 39 -7.33 8.59 -0.97
C LYS A 39 -7.63 8.69 0.52
N ALA A 40 -6.64 8.41 1.37
CA ALA A 40 -6.76 8.51 2.82
C ALA A 40 -6.94 9.98 3.27
N ASP A 41 -6.17 10.91 2.72
CA ASP A 41 -6.32 12.34 2.98
C ASP A 41 -7.72 12.85 2.63
N ALA A 42 -8.24 12.47 1.46
CA ALA A 42 -9.60 12.82 1.05
C ALA A 42 -10.66 12.25 2.01
N ALA A 43 -10.49 11.01 2.48
CA ALA A 43 -11.41 10.38 3.42
C ALA A 43 -11.40 11.08 4.78
N VAL A 44 -10.22 11.46 5.30
CA VAL A 44 -10.09 12.22 6.56
C VAL A 44 -10.73 13.60 6.45
N LYS A 45 -10.55 14.28 5.34
CA LYS A 45 -11.19 15.60 5.09
C LYS A 45 -12.71 15.52 5.01
N ALA A 46 -13.24 14.40 4.49
CA ALA A 46 -14.69 14.19 4.39
C ALA A 46 -15.33 13.84 5.74
N ASP A 47 -14.75 12.88 6.48
CA ASP A 47 -15.20 12.43 7.80
C ASP A 47 -14.05 11.75 8.54
N LYS A 48 -13.40 12.51 9.41
CA LYS A 48 -12.20 12.04 10.14
C LYS A 48 -12.47 10.79 10.96
N GLU A 49 -13.53 10.76 11.76
CA GLU A 49 -13.79 9.65 12.69
C GLU A 49 -14.07 8.35 11.92
N LYS A 50 -14.88 8.44 10.90
CA LYS A 50 -15.18 7.31 10.01
C LYS A 50 -13.94 6.82 9.28
N ALA A 51 -13.14 7.73 8.75
CA ALA A 51 -11.90 7.40 8.03
C ALA A 51 -10.91 6.64 8.94
N LEU A 52 -10.64 7.16 10.14
CA LEU A 52 -9.73 6.51 11.10
C LEU A 52 -10.23 5.12 11.51
N ALA A 53 -11.54 4.94 11.69
CA ALA A 53 -12.13 3.64 11.99
C ALA A 53 -11.94 2.65 10.83
N MET A 54 -12.13 3.07 9.57
CA MET A 54 -11.91 2.26 8.38
C MET A 54 -10.43 1.87 8.23
N PHE A 55 -9.51 2.81 8.47
CA PHE A 55 -8.07 2.55 8.38
C PHE A 55 -7.62 1.49 9.38
N ASN A 56 -8.05 1.60 10.65
CA ASN A 56 -7.72 0.63 11.69
C ASN A 56 -8.29 -0.77 11.42
N LYS A 57 -9.45 -0.85 10.76
CA LYS A 57 -10.09 -2.11 10.37
C LYS A 57 -9.54 -2.68 9.05
N GLY A 58 -8.82 -1.87 8.27
CA GLY A 58 -8.38 -2.23 6.92
C GLY A 58 -9.54 -2.31 5.92
N GLU A 59 -10.62 -1.57 6.15
CA GLU A 59 -11.81 -1.52 5.29
C GLU A 59 -11.68 -0.43 4.23
N GLY A 60 -12.60 -0.43 3.25
CA GLY A 60 -12.66 0.62 2.22
C GLY A 60 -11.48 0.64 1.24
N GLY A 61 -10.73 -0.45 1.14
CA GLY A 61 -9.53 -0.54 0.29
C GLY A 61 -8.31 0.14 0.90
N PHE A 62 -8.29 0.36 2.23
CA PHE A 62 -7.16 0.92 2.96
C PHE A 62 -6.22 -0.14 3.56
N LYS A 63 -6.37 -1.38 3.14
CA LYS A 63 -5.39 -2.44 3.34
C LYS A 63 -5.25 -3.23 2.05
N ASP A 64 -4.10 -3.14 1.43
CA ASP A 64 -3.77 -3.84 0.19
C ASP A 64 -2.34 -4.38 0.28
N ARG A 65 -2.19 -5.71 0.37
CA ARG A 65 -0.89 -6.38 0.53
C ARG A 65 -0.15 -5.85 1.76
N ASP A 66 0.98 -5.16 1.58
CA ASP A 66 1.74 -4.50 2.65
C ASP A 66 1.47 -2.98 2.77
N LEU A 67 0.53 -2.46 1.99
CA LEU A 67 0.10 -1.07 2.05
C LEU A 67 -1.03 -0.87 3.07
N GLN A 68 -0.84 0.08 3.97
CA GLN A 68 -1.85 0.51 4.92
C GLN A 68 -1.52 1.91 5.41
N PRO A 69 -2.50 2.81 5.58
CA PRO A 69 -2.29 4.10 6.22
C PRO A 69 -1.88 3.93 7.69
N PHE A 70 -1.05 4.83 8.18
CA PHE A 70 -0.92 5.11 9.60
C PHE A 70 -1.14 6.60 9.84
N CYS A 71 -1.67 6.95 11.00
CA CYS A 71 -2.00 8.34 11.32
C CYS A 71 -1.62 8.65 12.76
N PHE A 72 -1.21 9.88 13.00
CA PHE A 72 -0.96 10.42 14.32
C PHE A 72 -1.50 11.84 14.46
N ASN A 73 -1.78 12.25 15.67
CA ASN A 73 -2.17 13.62 15.94
C ASN A 73 -0.92 14.52 15.96
N VAL A 74 -0.92 15.59 15.19
CA VAL A 74 0.22 16.53 15.14
C VAL A 74 0.41 17.24 16.48
N SER A 75 -0.68 17.45 17.25
CA SER A 75 -0.64 18.17 18.52
C SER A 75 0.14 17.43 19.63
N ASP A 76 0.04 16.11 19.69
CA ASP A 76 0.64 15.30 20.77
C ASP A 76 1.54 14.16 20.27
N GLY A 77 1.59 13.94 18.97
CA GLY A 77 2.38 12.88 18.32
C GLY A 77 1.80 11.47 18.47
N LYS A 78 0.63 11.30 19.08
CA LYS A 78 0.09 9.97 19.34
C LYS A 78 -0.50 9.31 18.11
N LEU A 79 -0.12 8.06 17.89
CA LEU A 79 -0.66 7.21 16.82
C LEU A 79 -2.14 6.89 17.10
N VAL A 80 -2.99 7.24 16.15
CA VAL A 80 -4.44 6.95 16.14
C VAL A 80 -4.82 5.88 15.12
N VAL A 81 -3.94 5.63 14.14
CA VAL A 81 -3.98 4.48 13.23
C VAL A 81 -2.59 3.89 13.16
N ALA A 82 -2.47 2.59 13.38
CA ALA A 82 -1.20 1.89 13.33
C ALA A 82 -1.30 0.56 12.61
N THR A 83 -0.30 0.25 11.79
CA THR A 83 -0.18 -1.06 11.12
C THR A 83 0.08 -2.20 12.09
N VAL A 84 0.66 -1.89 13.24
CA VAL A 84 0.84 -2.81 14.38
C VAL A 84 -0.04 -2.31 15.52
N PRO A 85 -1.11 -3.04 15.90
CA PRO A 85 -2.08 -2.56 16.89
C PRO A 85 -1.50 -2.13 18.23
N SER A 86 -0.41 -2.78 18.68
CA SER A 86 0.27 -2.44 19.94
C SER A 86 0.92 -1.05 19.93
N LEU A 87 1.08 -0.42 18.77
CA LEU A 87 1.63 0.93 18.64
C LEU A 87 0.56 2.03 18.79
N LEU A 88 -0.74 1.69 18.80
CA LEU A 88 -1.79 2.68 19.03
C LEU A 88 -1.59 3.41 20.34
N GLY A 89 -1.70 4.74 20.31
CA GLY A 89 -1.51 5.61 21.47
C GLY A 89 -0.04 5.89 21.82
N THR A 90 0.92 5.26 21.17
CA THR A 90 2.35 5.60 21.36
C THR A 90 2.70 6.89 20.62
N ASP A 91 3.73 7.58 21.09
CA ASP A 91 4.25 8.77 20.43
C ASP A 91 5.05 8.37 19.19
N VAL A 92 4.63 8.85 18.02
CA VAL A 92 5.32 8.55 16.74
C VAL A 92 6.80 8.92 16.79
N ARG A 93 7.17 9.99 17.51
CA ARG A 93 8.55 10.48 17.64
C ARG A 93 9.49 9.48 18.31
N ALA A 94 8.96 8.58 19.12
CA ALA A 94 9.72 7.54 19.80
C ALA A 94 9.96 6.28 18.95
N LEU A 95 9.38 6.18 17.76
CA LEU A 95 9.51 5.00 16.92
C LEU A 95 10.94 4.84 16.41
N THR A 96 11.47 3.65 16.70
CA THR A 96 12.82 3.24 16.30
C THR A 96 12.73 1.99 15.47
N ASP A 97 13.51 1.93 14.41
CA ASP A 97 13.56 0.77 13.52
C ASP A 97 14.48 -0.35 14.06
N LYS A 98 14.54 -1.47 13.34
CA LYS A 98 15.36 -2.62 13.72
C LYS A 98 16.86 -2.38 13.58
N ALA A 99 17.28 -1.34 12.87
CA ALA A 99 18.66 -0.90 12.76
C ALA A 99 19.06 0.16 13.81
N GLY A 100 18.13 0.58 14.67
CA GLY A 100 18.34 1.59 15.70
C GLY A 100 18.12 3.03 15.25
N LYS A 101 17.60 3.24 14.03
CA LYS A 101 17.25 4.58 13.54
C LYS A 101 15.95 5.06 14.20
N VAL A 102 15.95 6.25 14.80
CA VAL A 102 14.75 6.92 15.32
C VAL A 102 14.01 7.59 14.17
N PHE A 103 13.39 6.79 13.32
CA PHE A 103 12.71 7.27 12.12
C PHE A 103 11.44 8.08 12.43
N GLY A 104 10.84 7.86 13.58
CA GLY A 104 9.63 8.56 14.01
C GLY A 104 9.78 10.06 14.09
N GLN A 105 10.97 10.56 14.40
CA GLN A 105 11.26 12.00 14.36
C GLN A 105 11.16 12.56 12.94
N GLU A 106 11.70 11.85 11.96
CA GLU A 106 11.62 12.27 10.55
C GLU A 106 10.16 12.26 10.06
N VAL A 107 9.39 11.23 10.46
CA VAL A 107 7.96 11.13 10.14
C VAL A 107 7.20 12.31 10.73
N TYR A 108 7.41 12.63 12.00
CA TYR A 108 6.74 13.74 12.68
C TYR A 108 7.07 15.09 12.04
N GLN A 109 8.35 15.34 11.78
CA GLN A 109 8.82 16.57 11.15
C GLN A 109 8.37 16.70 9.70
N GLY A 110 8.20 15.57 9.01
CA GLY A 110 7.73 15.52 7.62
C GLY A 110 6.22 15.73 7.45
N ALA A 111 5.44 15.68 8.53
CA ALA A 111 3.99 15.87 8.50
C ALA A 111 3.62 17.35 8.33
N ILE A 112 3.80 17.86 7.13
CA ILE A 112 3.50 19.24 6.74
C ILE A 112 2.29 19.21 5.83
N GLU A 113 1.26 20.01 6.17
CA GLU A 113 0.04 20.09 5.37
C GLU A 113 0.35 20.45 3.89
N GLY A 114 -0.28 19.73 2.99
CA GLY A 114 -0.13 19.93 1.55
C GLY A 114 1.20 19.45 0.95
N LYS A 115 2.06 18.78 1.76
CA LYS A 115 3.35 18.24 1.30
C LYS A 115 3.45 16.74 1.55
N VAL A 116 3.84 15.98 0.53
CA VAL A 116 4.22 14.58 0.67
C VAL A 116 5.71 14.50 0.99
N THR A 117 6.04 13.83 2.09
CA THR A 117 7.42 13.60 2.55
C THR A 117 7.70 12.10 2.54
N GLU A 118 8.90 11.72 2.18
CA GLU A 118 9.35 10.33 2.10
C GLU A 118 10.30 10.03 3.25
N VAL A 119 10.06 8.92 3.97
CA VAL A 119 10.93 8.45 5.06
C VAL A 119 11.23 6.97 4.88
N SER A 120 12.52 6.62 4.87
CA SER A 120 13.00 5.23 4.76
C SER A 120 13.48 4.70 6.12
N TYR A 121 13.13 3.46 6.44
CA TYR A 121 13.50 2.78 7.68
C TYR A 121 13.46 1.26 7.52
N MET A 122 14.10 0.54 8.46
CA MET A 122 14.16 -0.93 8.46
C MET A 122 13.04 -1.52 9.30
N PHE A 123 12.06 -2.14 8.67
CA PHE A 123 10.89 -2.68 9.36
C PHE A 123 10.45 -4.02 8.75
N PRO A 124 10.02 -5.01 9.54
CA PRO A 124 9.47 -6.25 9.02
C PRO A 124 8.10 -6.00 8.37
N ARG A 125 7.69 -6.89 7.47
CA ARG A 125 6.32 -6.96 6.94
C ARG A 125 5.46 -7.81 7.87
N PRO A 126 4.62 -7.21 8.72
CA PRO A 126 3.82 -7.97 9.68
C PRO A 126 2.93 -9.01 8.98
N GLY A 127 2.98 -10.26 9.45
CA GLY A 127 2.20 -11.35 8.90
C GLY A 127 2.68 -11.93 7.57
N ILE A 128 3.78 -11.40 7.00
CA ILE A 128 4.34 -11.84 5.72
C ILE A 128 5.77 -12.35 5.92
N ASP A 129 6.68 -11.49 6.36
CA ASP A 129 8.08 -11.80 6.58
C ASP A 129 8.59 -11.07 7.84
N PRO A 130 9.12 -11.80 8.84
CA PRO A 130 9.66 -11.18 10.05
C PRO A 130 11.03 -10.54 9.84
N THR A 131 11.70 -10.80 8.71
CA THR A 131 13.02 -10.23 8.40
C THR A 131 12.90 -8.74 8.14
N PRO A 132 13.66 -7.86 8.84
CA PRO A 132 13.67 -6.44 8.53
C PRO A 132 14.23 -6.17 7.15
N PHE A 133 13.56 -5.31 6.40
CA PHE A 133 14.05 -4.80 5.12
C PHE A 133 13.72 -3.31 5.01
N GLU A 134 14.31 -2.65 4.04
CA GLU A 134 14.04 -1.23 3.83
C GLU A 134 12.59 -1.01 3.42
N LYS A 135 11.89 -0.20 4.20
CA LYS A 135 10.53 0.24 3.96
C LYS A 135 10.52 1.75 3.76
N VAL A 136 9.67 2.20 2.85
CA VAL A 136 9.48 3.62 2.57
C VAL A 136 8.05 3.99 2.91
N SER A 137 7.89 5.07 3.68
CA SER A 137 6.58 5.69 3.97
C SER A 137 6.51 7.08 3.35
N PHE A 138 5.30 7.46 2.93
CA PHE A 138 4.99 8.75 2.32
C PHE A 138 4.01 9.52 3.18
#